data_4d2f64bfe97ae3b365b944b5acb962e9
#
_entry.id   4d2f64bfe97ae3b365b944b5acb962e9
#
_cell.length_a   1.000
_cell.length_b   1.000
_cell.length_c   1.000
_cell.angle_alpha   90.00
_cell.angle_beta   90.00
_cell.angle_gamma   90.00
#
_symmetry.space_group_name_H-M   'P 1'
#
loop_
_entity.id
_entity.type
_entity.pdbx_description
1 polymer ?
#
loop_
_entity_poly.entity_id
_entity_poly.type
_entity_poly.pdbx_seq_one_letter_code
_entity_poly.pdbx_strand_id
1 'polypeptide(L)'
;MKKHLALAVATFVLLDLATLAFSYTIGRQVESDAVAINLAGRQRMLSQRITKAALLASNPQRTAAQRAASLAELDLADQTFRQTLLAFSQGGQTMGGDGRLVRLESVQGNAALLIGEVHGLLNQWPELPRDAVALEHFAQFMTDKNGEILDAMNQLTTELERQSIASVMRLRLAQTSAFLLSLGNFLFILHGMQRARARAEAISSTDTLTGLLNRGGLYRALEAAIERLPESDAPLGVMMLDLNEFKTINDQFGHAAGDATLREVARRLLDFCGPAWVCGRLGGDEFAVVCPGLAEDSLAEAALQLSRILSGIPGGGLTVSASVGWAPAHVGQAADDVIALADAKMYSAKRERYEATSYRDRQR
;
A
#
# COMPACT_ATOMS: atom_id res chain seq x y z
N MET A 1 -17.05 -12.97 -8.91
CA MET A 1 -15.93 -12.00 -8.92
C MET A 1 -16.29 -10.64 -8.28
N LYS A 2 -17.36 -9.93 -8.69
CA LYS A 2 -17.75 -8.63 -8.09
C LYS A 2 -17.98 -8.68 -6.58
N LYS A 3 -18.63 -9.73 -6.05
CA LYS A 3 -18.88 -9.88 -4.59
C LYS A 3 -17.59 -10.06 -3.77
N HIS A 4 -16.62 -10.82 -4.26
CA HIS A 4 -15.33 -11.00 -3.57
C HIS A 4 -14.48 -9.74 -3.59
N LEU A 5 -14.52 -8.97 -4.67
CA LEU A 5 -13.82 -7.68 -4.76
C LEU A 5 -14.44 -6.66 -3.77
N ALA A 6 -15.77 -6.58 -3.74
CA ALA A 6 -16.47 -5.69 -2.80
C ALA A 6 -16.16 -6.05 -1.33
N LEU A 7 -16.11 -7.35 -1.00
CA LEU A 7 -15.71 -7.82 0.33
C LEU A 7 -14.27 -7.45 0.66
N ALA A 8 -13.34 -7.64 -0.27
CA ALA A 8 -11.93 -7.29 -0.07
C ALA A 8 -11.74 -5.78 0.16
N VAL A 9 -12.44 -4.92 -0.60
CA VAL A 9 -12.43 -3.47 -0.40
C VAL A 9 -13.00 -3.09 0.95
N ALA A 10 -14.13 -3.68 1.37
CA ALA A 10 -14.70 -3.43 2.70
C ALA A 10 -13.74 -3.85 3.82
N THR A 11 -13.09 -5.00 3.69
CA THR A 11 -12.06 -5.48 4.64
C THR A 11 -10.87 -4.52 4.71
N PHE A 12 -10.41 -3.98 3.57
CA PHE A 12 -9.33 -2.99 3.51
C PHE A 12 -9.69 -1.74 4.33
N VAL A 13 -10.86 -1.16 4.08
CA VAL A 13 -11.34 0.03 4.80
C VAL A 13 -11.48 -0.22 6.30
N LEU A 14 -11.99 -1.39 6.71
CA LEU A 14 -12.12 -1.75 8.13
C LEU A 14 -10.75 -1.88 8.82
N LEU A 15 -9.76 -2.47 8.16
CA LEU A 15 -8.40 -2.60 8.72
C LEU A 15 -7.70 -1.24 8.83
N ASP A 16 -7.90 -0.34 7.88
CA ASP A 16 -7.37 1.02 7.95
C ASP A 16 -8.01 1.83 9.09
N LEU A 17 -9.33 1.74 9.26
CA LEU A 17 -10.02 2.35 10.38
C LEU A 17 -9.53 1.79 11.72
N ALA A 18 -9.30 0.47 11.81
CA ALA A 18 -8.72 -0.14 13.00
C ALA A 18 -7.31 0.39 13.30
N THR A 19 -6.47 0.56 12.29
CA THR A 19 -5.12 1.13 12.43
C THR A 19 -5.17 2.56 12.98
N LEU A 20 -6.09 3.39 12.50
CA LEU A 20 -6.32 4.74 13.02
C LEU A 20 -6.83 4.73 14.47
N ALA A 21 -7.77 3.83 14.79
CA ALA A 21 -8.29 3.67 16.14
C ALA A 21 -7.20 3.26 17.14
N PHE A 22 -6.32 2.31 16.77
CA PHE A 22 -5.16 1.95 17.58
C PHE A 22 -4.22 3.14 17.79
N SER A 23 -3.92 3.91 16.74
CA SER A 23 -3.05 5.09 16.82
C SER A 23 -3.61 6.12 17.82
N TYR A 24 -4.89 6.39 17.75
CA TYR A 24 -5.58 7.29 18.69
C TYR A 24 -5.55 6.76 20.13
N THR A 25 -5.82 5.47 20.31
CA THR A 25 -5.83 4.83 21.64
C THR A 25 -4.44 4.84 22.28
N ILE A 26 -3.39 4.55 21.49
CA ILE A 26 -1.99 4.62 21.96
C ILE A 26 -1.66 6.03 22.41
N GLY A 27 -2.02 7.06 21.65
CA GLY A 27 -1.77 8.45 22.00
C GLY A 27 -2.40 8.81 23.35
N ARG A 28 -3.68 8.48 23.55
CA ARG A 28 -4.39 8.73 24.81
C ARG A 28 -3.81 7.94 25.99
N GLN A 29 -3.44 6.68 25.76
CA GLN A 29 -2.84 5.84 26.81
C GLN A 29 -1.51 6.42 27.29
N VAL A 30 -0.62 6.79 26.35
CA VAL A 30 0.68 7.41 26.68
C VAL A 30 0.51 8.71 27.46
N GLU A 31 -0.45 9.56 27.09
CA GLU A 31 -0.72 10.80 27.80
C GLU A 31 -1.23 10.54 29.22
N SER A 32 -2.17 9.63 29.41
CA SER A 32 -2.70 9.25 30.71
C SER A 32 -1.64 8.63 31.61
N ASP A 33 -0.84 7.70 31.09
CA ASP A 33 0.22 7.02 31.82
C ASP A 33 1.33 7.99 32.25
N ALA A 34 1.70 8.94 31.39
CA ALA A 34 2.69 9.97 31.71
C ALA A 34 2.26 10.84 32.90
N VAL A 35 0.98 11.18 32.98
CA VAL A 35 0.42 11.91 34.12
C VAL A 35 0.51 11.07 35.40
N ALA A 36 0.14 9.80 35.36
CA ALA A 36 0.20 8.91 36.53
C ALA A 36 1.63 8.71 37.03
N ILE A 37 2.58 8.44 36.12
CA ILE A 37 4.00 8.25 36.41
C ILE A 37 4.59 9.54 37.06
N ASN A 38 4.28 10.71 36.50
CA ASN A 38 4.75 11.98 37.02
C ASN A 38 4.19 12.25 38.45
N LEU A 39 2.91 11.94 38.66
CA LEU A 39 2.30 12.08 39.99
C LEU A 39 2.89 11.10 41.01
N ALA A 40 3.15 9.85 40.63
CA ALA A 40 3.88 8.91 41.50
C ALA A 40 5.28 9.40 41.85
N GLY A 41 6.02 9.95 40.87
CA GLY A 41 7.30 10.59 41.10
C GLY A 41 7.22 11.78 42.07
N ARG A 42 6.16 12.59 42.00
CA ARG A 42 5.91 13.72 42.89
C ARG A 42 5.66 13.30 44.34
N GLN A 43 5.06 12.12 44.57
CA GLN A 43 4.83 11.61 45.92
C GLN A 43 6.13 11.47 46.72
N ARG A 44 7.23 11.12 46.09
CA ARG A 44 8.57 11.08 46.74
C ARG A 44 8.98 12.43 47.31
N MET A 45 8.79 13.51 46.56
CA MET A 45 9.11 14.86 47.03
C MET A 45 8.17 15.29 48.14
N LEU A 46 6.88 14.91 48.02
CA LEU A 46 5.89 15.26 49.05
C LEU A 46 6.16 14.56 50.38
N SER A 47 6.56 13.26 50.39
CA SER A 47 6.91 12.55 51.62
C SER A 47 8.12 13.20 52.34
N GLN A 48 9.16 13.56 51.58
CA GLN A 48 10.31 14.29 52.13
C GLN A 48 9.90 15.68 52.65
N ARG A 49 9.01 16.37 51.96
CA ARG A 49 8.51 17.67 52.34
C ARG A 49 7.68 17.61 53.62
N ILE A 50 6.84 16.57 53.78
CA ILE A 50 6.08 16.29 55.00
C ILE A 50 7.06 16.07 56.16
N THR A 51 8.05 15.18 55.99
CA THR A 51 9.07 14.90 57.04
C THR A 51 9.81 16.16 57.45
N LYS A 52 10.31 16.92 56.48
CA LYS A 52 11.03 18.17 56.73
C LYS A 52 10.15 19.19 57.45
N ALA A 53 8.91 19.39 56.98
CA ALA A 53 7.97 20.37 57.54
C ALA A 53 7.59 19.98 58.99
N ALA A 54 7.38 18.68 59.26
CA ALA A 54 7.09 18.17 60.61
C ALA A 54 8.25 18.41 61.56
N LEU A 55 9.50 18.09 61.15
CA LEU A 55 10.72 18.37 61.96
C LEU A 55 10.92 19.85 62.24
N LEU A 56 10.64 20.73 61.27
CA LEU A 56 10.75 22.18 61.47
C LEU A 56 9.64 22.73 62.34
N ALA A 57 8.42 22.19 62.27
CA ALA A 57 7.29 22.60 63.08
C ALA A 57 7.41 22.15 64.54
N SER A 58 7.99 20.97 64.81
CA SER A 58 8.22 20.43 66.17
C SER A 58 9.42 21.05 66.87
N ASN A 59 10.33 21.76 66.18
CA ASN A 59 11.55 22.30 66.74
C ASN A 59 11.25 23.47 67.73
N PRO A 60 11.55 23.33 69.05
CA PRO A 60 11.29 24.36 70.08
C PRO A 60 12.14 25.60 69.90
N GLN A 61 13.29 25.51 69.20
CA GLN A 61 14.17 26.65 68.98
C GLN A 61 13.70 27.64 67.92
N ARG A 62 12.67 27.32 67.21
CA ARG A 62 12.07 28.18 66.14
C ARG A 62 11.10 29.19 66.76
N THR A 63 10.97 30.35 66.12
CA THR A 63 9.95 31.33 66.46
C THR A 63 8.56 30.84 66.22
N ALA A 64 7.54 31.37 66.86
CA ALA A 64 6.16 31.02 66.64
C ALA A 64 5.70 31.20 65.16
N ALA A 65 6.19 32.32 64.55
CA ALA A 65 5.89 32.57 63.10
C ALA A 65 6.54 31.53 62.19
N GLN A 66 7.77 31.10 62.45
CA GLN A 66 8.46 30.07 61.70
C GLN A 66 7.78 28.71 61.86
N ARG A 67 7.33 28.36 63.08
CA ARG A 67 6.60 27.11 63.31
C ARG A 67 5.23 27.11 62.59
N ALA A 68 4.51 28.25 62.66
CA ALA A 68 3.25 28.41 61.95
C ALA A 68 3.40 28.24 60.41
N ALA A 69 4.44 28.82 59.82
CA ALA A 69 4.77 28.64 58.41
C ALA A 69 5.06 27.17 58.05
N SER A 70 5.82 26.46 58.92
CA SER A 70 6.13 25.04 58.73
C SER A 70 4.87 24.15 58.88
N LEU A 71 3.93 24.48 59.77
CA LEU A 71 2.63 23.78 59.88
C LEU A 71 1.78 23.98 58.66
N ALA A 72 1.70 25.19 58.09
CA ALA A 72 0.97 25.45 56.86
C ALA A 72 1.58 24.65 55.65
N GLU A 73 2.90 24.54 55.58
CA GLU A 73 3.57 23.73 54.59
C GLU A 73 3.29 22.24 54.80
N LEU A 74 3.29 21.75 56.03
CA LEU A 74 2.95 20.38 56.40
C LEU A 74 1.52 20.04 55.99
N ASP A 75 0.54 20.89 56.34
CA ASP A 75 -0.88 20.70 55.97
C ASP A 75 -1.04 20.56 54.46
N LEU A 76 -0.47 21.47 53.69
CA LEU A 76 -0.58 21.46 52.24
C LEU A 76 0.07 20.21 51.63
N ALA A 77 1.25 19.83 52.10
CA ALA A 77 1.97 18.67 51.59
C ALA A 77 1.25 17.36 51.93
N ASP A 78 0.78 17.19 53.16
CA ASP A 78 0.04 16.00 53.60
C ASP A 78 -1.29 15.87 52.88
N GLN A 79 -2.07 16.95 52.77
CA GLN A 79 -3.33 16.95 52.02
C GLN A 79 -3.11 16.52 50.56
N THR A 80 -2.10 17.12 49.91
CA THR A 80 -1.81 16.77 48.48
C THR A 80 -1.34 15.34 48.36
N PHE A 81 -0.52 14.85 49.26
CA PHE A 81 -0.01 13.48 49.27
C PHE A 81 -1.16 12.48 49.45
N ARG A 82 -2.00 12.63 50.48
CA ARG A 82 -3.14 11.72 50.76
C ARG A 82 -4.18 11.76 49.66
N GLN A 83 -4.51 12.93 49.14
CA GLN A 83 -5.46 13.07 48.04
C GLN A 83 -4.99 12.33 46.78
N THR A 84 -3.70 12.42 46.47
CA THR A 84 -3.14 11.70 45.29
C THR A 84 -3.08 10.20 45.54
N LEU A 85 -2.74 9.72 46.75
CA LEU A 85 -2.79 8.31 47.10
C LEU A 85 -4.22 7.74 46.97
N LEU A 86 -5.20 8.51 47.43
CA LEU A 86 -6.61 8.12 47.31
C LEU A 86 -7.05 8.04 45.83
N ALA A 87 -6.62 8.99 45.02
CA ALA A 87 -6.88 8.98 43.59
C ALA A 87 -6.22 7.77 42.86
N PHE A 88 -5.03 7.35 43.27
CA PHE A 88 -4.42 6.11 42.79
C PHE A 88 -5.15 4.86 43.26
N SER A 89 -5.65 4.85 44.51
CA SER A 89 -6.37 3.67 45.06
C SER A 89 -7.75 3.48 44.47
N GLN A 90 -8.54 4.56 44.38
CA GLN A 90 -9.98 4.49 44.06
C GLN A 90 -10.35 5.09 42.70
N GLY A 91 -9.40 5.71 42.05
CA GLY A 91 -9.65 6.62 40.94
C GLY A 91 -10.15 7.98 41.43
N GLY A 92 -10.20 8.96 40.54
CA GLY A 92 -10.73 10.27 40.89
C GLY A 92 -9.84 11.42 40.43
N GLN A 93 -10.10 12.61 41.01
CA GLN A 93 -9.38 13.83 40.65
C GLN A 93 -8.32 14.15 41.71
N THR A 94 -7.17 14.58 41.25
CA THR A 94 -6.09 15.12 42.09
C THR A 94 -5.42 16.30 41.41
N MET A 95 -4.60 17.03 42.14
CA MET A 95 -3.86 18.18 41.64
C MET A 95 -2.63 17.74 40.82
N GLY A 96 -2.59 18.06 39.56
CA GLY A 96 -1.43 17.87 38.67
C GLY A 96 -0.22 18.71 39.09
N GLY A 97 0.91 18.43 38.46
CA GLY A 97 2.17 19.17 38.70
C GLY A 97 2.10 20.64 38.28
N ASP A 98 1.27 20.96 37.33
CA ASP A 98 0.98 22.30 36.80
C ASP A 98 -0.14 23.06 37.55
N GLY A 99 -0.65 22.48 38.63
CA GLY A 99 -1.74 23.06 39.41
C GLY A 99 -3.14 22.87 38.84
N ARG A 100 -3.30 22.08 37.76
CA ARG A 100 -4.60 21.72 37.20
C ARG A 100 -5.13 20.43 37.80
N LEU A 101 -6.45 20.31 37.86
CA LEU A 101 -7.08 19.04 38.23
C LEU A 101 -6.91 18.02 37.09
N VAL A 102 -6.36 16.87 37.46
CA VAL A 102 -6.24 15.73 36.55
C VAL A 102 -7.00 14.54 37.11
N ARG A 103 -7.55 13.71 36.22
CA ARG A 103 -8.24 12.49 36.58
C ARG A 103 -7.29 11.31 36.49
N LEU A 104 -7.20 10.52 37.54
CA LEU A 104 -6.48 9.25 37.58
C LEU A 104 -7.49 8.10 37.54
N GLU A 105 -7.08 7.00 36.92
CA GLU A 105 -7.72 5.71 37.08
C GLU A 105 -7.11 4.98 38.28
N SER A 106 -7.89 4.12 38.93
CA SER A 106 -7.39 3.29 40.03
C SER A 106 -6.32 2.33 39.53
N VAL A 107 -5.19 2.26 40.23
CA VAL A 107 -4.11 1.32 39.92
C VAL A 107 -4.49 -0.11 40.34
N GLN A 108 -3.92 -1.08 39.65
CA GLN A 108 -4.20 -2.50 39.85
C GLN A 108 -2.90 -3.29 40.14
N GLY A 109 -3.06 -4.51 40.63
CA GLY A 109 -1.93 -5.43 40.84
C GLY A 109 -0.91 -4.91 41.85
N ASN A 110 0.38 -5.04 41.55
CA ASN A 110 1.48 -4.63 42.43
C ASN A 110 1.42 -3.15 42.79
N ALA A 111 1.02 -2.28 41.88
CA ALA A 111 0.87 -0.87 42.16
C ALA A 111 -0.18 -0.62 43.24
N ALA A 112 -1.30 -1.33 43.26
CA ALA A 112 -2.33 -1.23 44.31
C ALA A 112 -1.84 -1.71 45.67
N LEU A 113 -0.99 -2.74 45.71
CA LEU A 113 -0.35 -3.24 46.96
C LEU A 113 0.57 -2.18 47.56
N LEU A 114 1.42 -1.55 46.75
CA LEU A 114 2.33 -0.49 47.18
C LEU A 114 1.59 0.74 47.75
N ILE A 115 0.48 1.13 47.10
CA ILE A 115 -0.37 2.20 47.62
C ILE A 115 -1.02 1.78 48.95
N GLY A 116 -1.47 0.52 49.08
CA GLY A 116 -2.03 -0.04 50.31
C GLY A 116 -1.03 -0.02 51.47
N GLU A 117 0.23 -0.36 51.22
CA GLU A 117 1.33 -0.31 52.22
C GLU A 117 1.52 1.12 52.77
N VAL A 118 1.68 2.10 51.87
CA VAL A 118 1.83 3.50 52.26
C VAL A 118 0.60 4.03 52.99
N HIS A 119 -0.59 3.66 52.54
CA HIS A 119 -1.84 4.04 53.20
C HIS A 119 -1.92 3.43 54.61
N GLY A 120 -1.49 2.18 54.79
CA GLY A 120 -1.40 1.51 56.09
C GLY A 120 -0.48 2.24 57.07
N LEU A 121 0.69 2.68 56.59
CA LEU A 121 1.62 3.50 57.40
C LEU A 121 0.97 4.82 57.82
N LEU A 122 0.33 5.55 56.92
CA LEU A 122 -0.28 6.85 57.16
C LEU A 122 -1.55 6.76 58.07
N ASN A 123 -2.24 5.63 58.09
CA ASN A 123 -3.40 5.42 58.94
C ASN A 123 -3.07 5.37 60.43
N GLN A 124 -1.81 5.25 60.79
CA GLN A 124 -1.36 5.44 62.18
C GLN A 124 -1.49 6.90 62.64
N TRP A 125 -1.53 7.81 61.68
CA TRP A 125 -1.74 9.24 61.88
C TRP A 125 -2.82 9.74 60.93
N PRO A 126 -4.13 9.41 61.20
CA PRO A 126 -5.22 9.73 60.27
C PRO A 126 -5.40 11.24 60.09
N GLU A 127 -5.05 12.00 61.15
CA GLU A 127 -5.04 13.46 61.15
C GLU A 127 -3.71 13.97 61.61
N LEU A 128 -3.27 15.15 61.13
CA LEU A 128 -2.05 15.80 61.56
C LEU A 128 -2.18 16.30 63.00
N PRO A 129 -1.23 15.97 63.87
CA PRO A 129 -1.27 16.42 65.25
C PRO A 129 -1.09 17.94 65.36
N ARG A 130 -1.78 18.56 66.38
CA ARG A 130 -1.72 20.00 66.62
C ARG A 130 -1.00 20.36 67.90
N ASP A 131 -0.92 19.45 68.85
CA ASP A 131 -0.12 19.67 70.07
C ASP A 131 1.37 19.36 69.83
N ALA A 132 2.23 20.00 70.61
CA ALA A 132 3.68 19.99 70.42
C ALA A 132 4.28 18.58 70.62
N VAL A 133 3.79 17.78 71.56
CA VAL A 133 4.32 16.45 71.86
C VAL A 133 3.93 15.45 70.79
N ALA A 134 2.65 15.44 70.36
CA ALA A 134 2.21 14.58 69.31
C ALA A 134 2.83 14.95 67.93
N LEU A 135 3.10 16.23 67.70
CA LEU A 135 3.83 16.72 66.52
C LEU A 135 5.28 16.22 66.47
N GLU A 136 5.94 16.19 67.63
CA GLU A 136 7.30 15.64 67.75
C GLU A 136 7.31 14.12 67.46
N HIS A 137 6.35 13.38 68.04
CA HIS A 137 6.19 11.94 67.75
C HIS A 137 5.87 11.69 66.27
N PHE A 138 5.03 12.53 65.65
CA PHE A 138 4.75 12.44 64.19
C PHE A 138 6.00 12.73 63.37
N ALA A 139 6.78 13.73 63.70
CA ALA A 139 8.05 14.05 63.02
C ALA A 139 9.06 12.91 63.13
N GLN A 140 9.16 12.27 64.29
CA GLN A 140 9.99 11.08 64.49
C GLN A 140 9.49 9.91 63.66
N PHE A 141 8.18 9.61 63.68
CA PHE A 141 7.54 8.57 62.85
C PHE A 141 7.84 8.78 61.37
N MET A 142 7.64 10.01 60.87
CA MET A 142 7.91 10.32 59.46
C MET A 142 9.39 10.18 59.10
N THR A 143 10.31 10.50 60.04
CA THR A 143 11.74 10.32 59.85
C THR A 143 12.11 8.82 59.74
N ASP A 144 11.59 8.02 60.66
CA ASP A 144 11.88 6.58 60.73
C ASP A 144 11.25 5.82 59.52
N LYS A 145 10.07 6.24 59.08
CA LYS A 145 9.32 5.59 57.98
C LYS A 145 9.54 6.20 56.59
N ASN A 146 10.28 7.32 56.50
CA ASN A 146 10.52 8.00 55.23
C ASN A 146 11.19 7.09 54.18
N GLY A 147 12.14 6.24 54.63
CA GLY A 147 12.79 5.25 53.74
C GLY A 147 11.80 4.27 53.12
N GLU A 148 10.92 3.67 53.97
CA GLU A 148 9.89 2.72 53.48
C GLU A 148 8.90 3.39 52.51
N ILE A 149 8.47 4.62 52.80
CA ILE A 149 7.55 5.38 51.94
C ILE A 149 8.25 5.73 50.60
N LEU A 150 9.51 6.17 50.63
CA LEU A 150 10.27 6.50 49.42
C LEU A 150 10.47 5.27 48.53
N ASP A 151 10.82 4.12 49.14
CA ASP A 151 11.02 2.87 48.41
C ASP A 151 9.70 2.40 47.75
N ALA A 152 8.59 2.45 48.48
CA ALA A 152 7.27 2.12 47.93
C ALA A 152 6.90 3.06 46.75
N MET A 153 7.16 4.37 46.88
CA MET A 153 6.88 5.33 45.79
C MET A 153 7.82 5.16 44.59
N ASN A 154 9.08 4.77 44.82
CA ASN A 154 9.99 4.41 43.72
C ASN A 154 9.52 3.17 42.97
N GLN A 155 9.14 2.13 43.72
CA GLN A 155 8.61 0.90 43.14
C GLN A 155 7.29 1.16 42.41
N LEU A 156 6.39 1.99 42.94
CA LEU A 156 5.17 2.40 42.28
C LEU A 156 5.45 3.06 40.91
N THR A 157 6.40 4.01 40.88
CA THR A 157 6.78 4.69 39.64
C THR A 157 7.29 3.67 38.60
N THR A 158 8.20 2.78 39.00
CA THR A 158 8.77 1.74 38.15
C THR A 158 7.69 0.77 37.65
N GLU A 159 6.73 0.37 38.49
CA GLU A 159 5.65 -0.53 38.14
C GLU A 159 4.68 0.12 37.15
N LEU A 160 4.35 1.42 37.33
CA LEU A 160 3.53 2.18 36.38
C LEU A 160 4.23 2.33 35.02
N GLU A 161 5.54 2.62 35.00
CA GLU A 161 6.34 2.65 33.77
C GLU A 161 6.31 1.29 33.07
N ARG A 162 6.51 0.21 33.79
CA ARG A 162 6.49 -1.15 33.25
C ARG A 162 5.14 -1.52 32.65
N GLN A 163 4.04 -1.18 33.34
CA GLN A 163 2.67 -1.41 32.87
C GLN A 163 2.37 -0.57 31.62
N SER A 164 2.79 0.69 31.60
CA SER A 164 2.65 1.57 30.44
C SER A 164 3.37 1.01 29.22
N ILE A 165 4.65 0.65 29.35
CA ILE A 165 5.43 0.06 28.25
C ILE A 165 4.76 -1.21 27.73
N ALA A 166 4.32 -2.11 28.63
CA ALA A 166 3.70 -3.38 28.24
C ALA A 166 2.35 -3.16 27.51
N SER A 167 1.53 -2.20 27.95
CA SER A 167 0.24 -1.88 27.32
C SER A 167 0.42 -1.23 25.96
N VAL A 168 1.32 -0.25 25.83
CA VAL A 168 1.66 0.41 24.57
C VAL A 168 2.25 -0.59 23.58
N MET A 169 3.10 -1.52 24.03
CA MET A 169 3.70 -2.53 23.17
C MET A 169 2.66 -3.50 22.61
N ARG A 170 1.68 -3.92 23.42
CA ARG A 170 0.55 -4.76 22.95
C ARG A 170 -0.29 -4.03 21.89
N LEU A 171 -0.62 -2.76 22.12
CA LEU A 171 -1.38 -1.95 21.18
C LEU A 171 -0.61 -1.73 19.86
N ARG A 172 0.69 -1.47 19.93
CA ARG A 172 1.55 -1.33 18.75
C ARG A 172 1.64 -2.63 17.94
N LEU A 173 1.73 -3.78 18.62
CA LEU A 173 1.72 -5.08 17.94
C LEU A 173 0.40 -5.30 17.19
N ALA A 174 -0.73 -5.01 17.83
CA ALA A 174 -2.06 -5.11 17.20
C ALA A 174 -2.18 -4.15 16.01
N GLN A 175 -1.71 -2.89 16.14
CA GLN A 175 -1.67 -1.90 15.06
C GLN A 175 -0.84 -2.39 13.88
N THR A 176 0.38 -2.89 14.13
CA THR A 176 1.28 -3.40 13.09
C THR A 176 0.67 -4.59 12.37
N SER A 177 0.02 -5.49 13.12
CA SER A 177 -0.68 -6.65 12.54
C SER A 177 -1.84 -6.22 11.64
N ALA A 178 -2.65 -5.26 12.06
CA ALA A 178 -3.74 -4.70 11.25
C ALA A 178 -3.21 -4.05 9.98
N PHE A 179 -2.12 -3.30 10.05
CA PHE A 179 -1.47 -2.67 8.90
C PHE A 179 -0.95 -3.71 7.90
N LEU A 180 -0.26 -4.76 8.36
CA LEU A 180 0.26 -5.82 7.49
C LEU A 180 -0.87 -6.60 6.79
N LEU A 181 -1.98 -6.86 7.50
CA LEU A 181 -3.17 -7.46 6.91
C LEU A 181 -3.82 -6.55 5.86
N SER A 182 -3.89 -5.24 6.12
CA SER A 182 -4.39 -4.25 5.16
C SER A 182 -3.53 -4.22 3.91
N LEU A 183 -2.19 -4.19 4.05
CA LEU A 183 -1.25 -4.23 2.93
C LEU A 183 -1.39 -5.51 2.10
N GLY A 184 -1.47 -6.67 2.75
CA GLY A 184 -1.67 -7.96 2.06
C GLY A 184 -2.98 -8.00 1.28
N ASN A 185 -4.06 -7.50 1.87
CA ASN A 185 -5.36 -7.39 1.19
C ASN A 185 -5.32 -6.42 0.01
N PHE A 186 -4.64 -5.28 0.14
CA PHE A 186 -4.43 -4.34 -0.97
C PHE A 186 -3.70 -4.99 -2.15
N LEU A 187 -2.60 -5.71 -1.89
CA LEU A 187 -1.85 -6.43 -2.92
C LEU A 187 -2.70 -7.51 -3.60
N PHE A 188 -3.56 -8.20 -2.84
CA PHE A 188 -4.51 -9.18 -3.38
C PHE A 188 -5.53 -8.52 -4.33
N ILE A 189 -6.09 -7.37 -3.96
CA ILE A 189 -7.01 -6.58 -4.82
C ILE A 189 -6.29 -6.18 -6.11
N LEU A 190 -5.09 -5.61 -6.01
CA LEU A 190 -4.29 -5.15 -7.15
C LEU A 190 -4.01 -6.29 -8.13
N HIS A 191 -3.58 -7.45 -7.60
CA HIS A 191 -3.36 -8.64 -8.42
C HIS A 191 -4.63 -9.15 -9.12
N GLY A 192 -5.76 -9.16 -8.40
CA GLY A 192 -7.07 -9.51 -8.97
C GLY A 192 -7.49 -8.59 -10.11
N MET A 193 -7.25 -7.28 -9.97
CA MET A 193 -7.55 -6.28 -11.02
C MET A 193 -6.66 -6.48 -12.26
N GLN A 194 -5.35 -6.71 -12.08
CA GLN A 194 -4.43 -7.00 -13.19
C GLN A 194 -4.84 -8.24 -13.98
N ARG A 195 -5.22 -9.33 -13.29
CA ARG A 195 -5.72 -10.54 -13.94
C ARG A 195 -7.04 -10.32 -14.68
N ALA A 196 -7.94 -9.52 -14.10
CA ALA A 196 -9.22 -9.21 -14.77
C ALA A 196 -9.00 -8.37 -16.04
N ARG A 197 -8.07 -7.42 -16.02
CA ARG A 197 -7.68 -6.63 -17.18
C ARG A 197 -7.04 -7.49 -18.27
N ALA A 198 -6.06 -8.32 -17.93
CA ALA A 198 -5.43 -9.23 -18.87
C ALA A 198 -6.44 -10.19 -19.53
N ARG A 199 -7.44 -10.69 -18.77
CA ARG A 199 -8.53 -11.51 -19.34
C ARG A 199 -9.43 -10.72 -20.28
N ALA A 200 -9.77 -9.47 -19.95
CA ALA A 200 -10.58 -8.61 -20.80
C ALA A 200 -9.86 -8.30 -22.13
N GLU A 201 -8.56 -8.03 -22.07
CA GLU A 201 -7.72 -7.82 -23.26
C GLU A 201 -7.59 -9.10 -24.10
N ALA A 202 -7.47 -10.28 -23.47
CA ALA A 202 -7.42 -11.57 -24.16
C ALA A 202 -8.76 -11.96 -24.84
N ILE A 203 -9.90 -11.48 -24.32
CA ILE A 203 -11.22 -11.71 -24.93
C ILE A 203 -11.49 -10.75 -26.10
N SER A 204 -10.86 -9.58 -26.12
CA SER A 204 -10.96 -8.67 -27.26
C SER A 204 -10.28 -9.32 -28.46
N SER A 205 -11.03 -9.49 -29.58
CA SER A 205 -10.50 -10.04 -30.82
C SER A 205 -10.02 -8.98 -31.79
N THR A 206 -10.21 -7.69 -31.49
CA THR A 206 -9.94 -6.58 -32.41
C THR A 206 -8.83 -5.66 -31.92
N ASP A 207 -8.06 -5.11 -32.83
CA ASP A 207 -7.11 -4.03 -32.62
C ASP A 207 -7.85 -2.68 -32.53
N THR A 208 -7.69 -1.95 -31.45
CA THR A 208 -8.44 -0.72 -31.15
C THR A 208 -8.10 0.45 -32.07
N LEU A 209 -6.91 0.45 -32.69
CA LEU A 209 -6.47 1.52 -33.59
C LEU A 209 -7.04 1.34 -35.01
N THR A 210 -6.97 0.09 -35.50
CA THR A 210 -7.26 -0.23 -36.90
C THR A 210 -8.62 -0.87 -37.11
N GLY A 211 -9.25 -1.40 -36.06
CA GLY A 211 -10.52 -2.17 -36.15
C GLY A 211 -10.37 -3.57 -36.73
N LEU A 212 -9.19 -3.97 -37.22
CA LEU A 212 -8.89 -5.31 -37.68
C LEU A 212 -8.83 -6.30 -36.49
N LEU A 213 -8.73 -7.60 -36.76
CA LEU A 213 -8.43 -8.55 -35.71
C LEU A 213 -7.05 -8.22 -35.10
N ASN A 214 -6.94 -8.36 -33.79
CA ASN A 214 -5.65 -8.37 -33.15
C ASN A 214 -4.96 -9.73 -33.31
N ARG A 215 -3.71 -9.86 -32.86
CA ARG A 215 -2.93 -11.10 -32.95
C ARG A 215 -3.75 -12.32 -32.48
N GLY A 216 -4.36 -12.26 -31.29
CA GLY A 216 -5.14 -13.37 -30.75
C GLY A 216 -6.41 -13.70 -31.56
N GLY A 217 -7.06 -12.67 -32.11
CA GLY A 217 -8.20 -12.84 -33.02
C GLY A 217 -7.82 -13.52 -34.34
N LEU A 218 -6.72 -13.06 -34.94
CA LEU A 218 -6.22 -13.62 -36.20
C LEU A 218 -5.76 -15.08 -36.07
N TYR A 219 -5.02 -15.39 -34.99
CA TYR A 219 -4.57 -16.77 -34.73
C TYR A 219 -5.76 -17.72 -34.56
N ARG A 220 -6.79 -17.36 -33.80
CA ARG A 220 -8.01 -18.16 -33.67
C ARG A 220 -8.72 -18.35 -35.01
N ALA A 221 -8.74 -17.31 -35.85
CA ALA A 221 -9.35 -17.42 -37.18
C ALA A 221 -8.55 -18.37 -38.10
N LEU A 222 -7.21 -18.32 -38.02
CA LEU A 222 -6.32 -19.22 -38.80
C LEU A 222 -6.45 -20.67 -38.30
N GLU A 223 -6.42 -20.92 -37.01
CA GLU A 223 -6.62 -22.24 -36.40
C GLU A 223 -7.95 -22.86 -36.85
N ALA A 224 -9.06 -22.10 -36.75
CA ALA A 224 -10.37 -22.53 -37.18
C ALA A 224 -10.44 -22.78 -38.70
N ALA A 225 -9.68 -22.06 -39.53
CA ALA A 225 -9.58 -22.30 -40.96
C ALA A 225 -8.80 -23.58 -41.29
N ILE A 226 -7.68 -23.84 -40.56
CA ILE A 226 -6.89 -25.08 -40.70
C ILE A 226 -7.71 -26.30 -40.27
N GLU A 227 -8.44 -26.23 -39.19
CA GLU A 227 -9.33 -27.31 -38.70
C GLU A 227 -10.42 -27.70 -39.74
N ARG A 228 -10.86 -26.75 -40.56
CA ARG A 228 -11.87 -26.98 -41.61
C ARG A 228 -11.29 -27.51 -42.93
N LEU A 229 -9.97 -27.49 -43.14
CA LEU A 229 -9.34 -27.95 -44.36
C LEU A 229 -9.70 -29.40 -44.76
N PRO A 230 -9.79 -30.38 -43.83
CA PRO A 230 -10.16 -31.74 -44.18
C PRO A 230 -11.56 -31.88 -44.76
N GLU A 231 -12.45 -30.94 -44.45
CA GLU A 231 -13.88 -31.00 -44.84
C GLU A 231 -14.17 -30.17 -46.09
N SER A 232 -13.30 -29.20 -46.46
CA SER A 232 -13.65 -28.19 -47.46
C SER A 232 -13.03 -28.40 -48.83
N ASP A 233 -12.04 -29.28 -48.97
CA ASP A 233 -11.22 -29.46 -50.20
C ASP A 233 -10.68 -28.13 -50.79
N ALA A 234 -10.86 -27.02 -50.04
CA ALA A 234 -10.49 -25.68 -50.45
C ALA A 234 -9.07 -25.34 -49.91
N PRO A 235 -8.18 -24.80 -50.75
CA PRO A 235 -6.87 -24.38 -50.30
C PRO A 235 -6.97 -23.24 -49.30
N LEU A 236 -5.97 -23.13 -48.45
CA LEU A 236 -5.83 -22.05 -47.45
C LEU A 236 -4.45 -21.43 -47.58
N GLY A 237 -4.39 -20.10 -47.58
CA GLY A 237 -3.15 -19.37 -47.57
C GLY A 237 -3.10 -18.29 -46.47
N VAL A 238 -1.91 -17.87 -46.15
CA VAL A 238 -1.67 -16.75 -45.26
C VAL A 238 -0.68 -15.78 -45.91
N MET A 239 -0.95 -14.48 -45.80
CA MET A 239 0.00 -13.43 -46.16
C MET A 239 0.43 -12.69 -44.91
N MET A 240 1.74 -12.45 -44.78
CA MET A 240 2.38 -11.60 -43.75
C MET A 240 2.85 -10.30 -44.40
N LEU A 241 2.69 -9.20 -43.66
CA LEU A 241 3.04 -7.87 -44.17
C LEU A 241 3.76 -7.08 -43.09
N ASP A 242 4.75 -6.29 -43.51
CA ASP A 242 5.48 -5.34 -42.67
C ASP A 242 5.67 -4.02 -43.42
N LEU A 243 5.40 -2.88 -42.76
CA LEU A 243 5.53 -1.56 -43.39
C LEU A 243 6.98 -1.14 -43.43
N ASN A 244 7.45 -0.85 -44.63
CA ASN A 244 8.82 -0.36 -44.82
C ASN A 244 8.96 1.08 -44.32
N GLU A 245 10.00 1.33 -43.53
CA GLU A 245 10.35 2.66 -43.01
C GLU A 245 9.29 3.31 -42.11
N PHE A 246 8.36 2.53 -41.55
CA PHE A 246 7.30 3.04 -40.67
C PHE A 246 7.87 3.82 -39.46
N LYS A 247 9.00 3.34 -38.92
CA LYS A 247 9.71 4.04 -37.83
C LYS A 247 10.11 5.48 -38.24
N THR A 248 10.57 5.68 -39.48
CA THR A 248 10.93 7.01 -39.99
C THR A 248 9.77 7.97 -39.97
N ILE A 249 8.54 7.48 -40.25
CA ILE A 249 7.34 8.32 -40.16
C ILE A 249 7.09 8.75 -38.70
N ASN A 250 7.16 7.82 -37.76
CA ASN A 250 6.98 8.15 -36.35
C ASN A 250 8.04 9.16 -35.85
N ASP A 251 9.29 8.94 -36.25
CA ASP A 251 10.42 9.77 -35.80
C ASP A 251 10.37 11.19 -36.42
N GLN A 252 9.92 11.34 -37.66
CA GLN A 252 9.88 12.63 -38.36
C GLN A 252 8.56 13.40 -38.18
N PHE A 253 7.41 12.71 -38.14
CA PHE A 253 6.09 13.32 -38.16
C PHE A 253 5.23 13.00 -36.92
N GLY A 254 5.80 12.26 -35.97
CA GLY A 254 5.15 11.90 -34.70
C GLY A 254 4.19 10.72 -34.81
N HIS A 255 3.83 10.16 -33.67
CA HIS A 255 2.96 8.97 -33.57
C HIS A 255 1.57 9.16 -34.19
N ALA A 256 1.04 10.40 -34.20
CA ALA A 256 -0.26 10.68 -34.82
C ALA A 256 -0.26 10.41 -36.35
N ALA A 257 0.86 10.72 -37.04
CA ALA A 257 1.05 10.42 -38.45
C ALA A 257 1.21 8.92 -38.68
N GLY A 258 1.94 8.22 -37.82
CA GLY A 258 2.03 6.76 -37.85
C GLY A 258 0.66 6.09 -37.65
N ASP A 259 -0.13 6.54 -36.68
CA ASP A 259 -1.48 6.05 -36.44
C ASP A 259 -2.39 6.24 -37.65
N ALA A 260 -2.32 7.39 -38.31
CA ALA A 260 -3.07 7.66 -39.55
C ALA A 260 -2.65 6.72 -40.68
N THR A 261 -1.35 6.45 -40.83
CA THR A 261 -0.81 5.50 -41.80
C THR A 261 -1.31 4.08 -41.53
N LEU A 262 -1.30 3.63 -40.29
CA LEU A 262 -1.79 2.30 -39.91
C LEU A 262 -3.31 2.14 -40.21
N ARG A 263 -4.11 3.18 -39.96
CA ARG A 263 -5.55 3.17 -40.34
C ARG A 263 -5.76 3.10 -41.85
N GLU A 264 -4.95 3.80 -42.63
CA GLU A 264 -5.02 3.75 -44.08
C GLU A 264 -4.59 2.39 -44.63
N VAL A 265 -3.56 1.74 -44.06
CA VAL A 265 -3.17 0.35 -44.35
C VAL A 265 -4.36 -0.59 -44.10
N ALA A 266 -4.96 -0.50 -42.92
CA ALA A 266 -6.09 -1.32 -42.52
C ALA A 266 -7.28 -1.16 -43.48
N ARG A 267 -7.59 0.08 -43.91
CA ARG A 267 -8.63 0.37 -44.86
C ARG A 267 -8.33 -0.30 -46.22
N ARG A 268 -7.12 -0.17 -46.74
CA ARG A 268 -6.74 -0.81 -48.02
C ARG A 268 -6.72 -2.33 -47.95
N LEU A 269 -6.34 -2.91 -46.80
CA LEU A 269 -6.43 -4.35 -46.56
C LEU A 269 -7.88 -4.82 -46.61
N LEU A 270 -8.81 -4.11 -45.96
CA LEU A 270 -10.23 -4.45 -46.00
C LEU A 270 -10.83 -4.31 -47.42
N ASP A 271 -10.43 -3.29 -48.17
CA ASP A 271 -10.86 -3.09 -49.55
C ASP A 271 -10.31 -4.18 -50.49
N PHE A 272 -9.13 -4.71 -50.20
CA PHE A 272 -8.52 -5.80 -50.99
C PHE A 272 -9.09 -7.18 -50.64
N CYS A 273 -9.38 -7.40 -49.34
CA CYS A 273 -9.83 -8.70 -48.87
C CYS A 273 -11.27 -9.01 -49.36
N GLY A 274 -11.45 -10.16 -49.93
CA GLY A 274 -12.80 -10.70 -50.21
C GLY A 274 -13.56 -11.01 -48.89
N PRO A 275 -14.87 -11.24 -48.98
CA PRO A 275 -15.73 -11.41 -47.80
C PRO A 275 -15.38 -12.64 -46.94
N ALA A 276 -14.66 -13.62 -47.49
CA ALA A 276 -14.20 -14.81 -46.77
C ALA A 276 -12.82 -14.66 -46.12
N TRP A 277 -12.07 -13.58 -46.44
CA TRP A 277 -10.74 -13.38 -45.96
C TRP A 277 -10.75 -12.61 -44.64
N VAL A 278 -9.75 -12.84 -43.83
CA VAL A 278 -9.66 -12.27 -42.49
C VAL A 278 -8.35 -11.51 -42.33
N CYS A 279 -8.46 -10.21 -42.01
CA CYS A 279 -7.32 -9.33 -41.84
C CYS A 279 -7.08 -9.07 -40.36
N GLY A 280 -5.81 -9.04 -39.95
CA GLY A 280 -5.40 -8.74 -38.59
C GLY A 280 -4.12 -7.91 -38.53
N ARG A 281 -3.96 -7.18 -37.42
CA ARG A 281 -2.72 -6.50 -37.01
C ARG A 281 -2.07 -7.30 -35.90
N LEU A 282 -0.83 -7.74 -36.13
CA LEU A 282 -0.10 -8.58 -35.18
C LEU A 282 0.61 -7.76 -34.10
N GLY A 283 1.00 -6.53 -34.42
CA GLY A 283 1.66 -5.59 -33.54
C GLY A 283 2.50 -4.57 -34.33
N GLY A 284 2.73 -3.39 -33.76
CA GLY A 284 3.52 -2.36 -34.44
C GLY A 284 3.02 -2.05 -35.85
N ASP A 285 3.86 -2.36 -36.84
CA ASP A 285 3.66 -2.19 -38.27
C ASP A 285 3.42 -3.53 -39.04
N GLU A 286 3.17 -4.62 -38.29
CA GLU A 286 2.96 -5.96 -38.84
C GLU A 286 1.46 -6.28 -38.97
N PHE A 287 1.08 -6.79 -40.15
CA PHE A 287 -0.28 -7.25 -40.47
C PHE A 287 -0.23 -8.64 -41.06
N ALA A 288 -1.38 -9.34 -41.04
CA ALA A 288 -1.54 -10.59 -41.73
C ALA A 288 -2.96 -10.78 -42.30
N VAL A 289 -3.06 -11.57 -43.32
CA VAL A 289 -4.33 -11.93 -43.99
C VAL A 289 -4.41 -13.43 -44.09
N VAL A 290 -5.53 -14.00 -43.63
CA VAL A 290 -5.89 -15.40 -43.79
C VAL A 290 -6.81 -15.49 -45.01
N CYS A 291 -6.45 -16.31 -46.01
CA CYS A 291 -7.04 -16.36 -47.32
C CYS A 291 -7.63 -17.76 -47.63
N PRO A 292 -8.80 -18.13 -47.11
CA PRO A 292 -9.47 -19.36 -47.49
C PRO A 292 -9.84 -19.36 -48.97
N GLY A 293 -9.68 -20.51 -49.65
CA GLY A 293 -10.01 -20.70 -51.06
C GLY A 293 -8.94 -20.26 -52.04
N LEU A 294 -7.74 -19.85 -51.56
CA LEU A 294 -6.68 -19.37 -52.44
C LEU A 294 -5.57 -20.43 -52.60
N ALA A 295 -5.40 -20.97 -53.80
CA ALA A 295 -4.33 -21.91 -54.11
C ALA A 295 -2.94 -21.22 -54.13
N GLU A 296 -1.87 -22.00 -54.01
CA GLU A 296 -0.52 -21.49 -53.83
C GLU A 296 -0.07 -20.50 -54.92
N ASP A 297 -0.31 -20.83 -56.21
CA ASP A 297 0.03 -19.94 -57.34
C ASP A 297 -0.73 -18.62 -57.28
N SER A 298 -2.04 -18.68 -56.98
CA SER A 298 -2.88 -17.49 -56.81
C SER A 298 -2.54 -16.69 -55.57
N LEU A 299 -2.05 -17.35 -54.52
CA LEU A 299 -1.58 -16.71 -53.30
C LEU A 299 -0.32 -15.85 -53.55
N ALA A 300 0.60 -16.36 -54.38
CA ALA A 300 1.78 -15.60 -54.78
C ALA A 300 1.41 -14.35 -55.59
N GLU A 301 0.46 -14.48 -56.51
CA GLU A 301 -0.05 -13.37 -57.33
C GLU A 301 -0.79 -12.34 -56.46
N ALA A 302 -1.66 -12.79 -55.54
CA ALA A 302 -2.34 -11.93 -54.59
C ALA A 302 -1.40 -11.18 -53.67
N ALA A 303 -0.32 -11.81 -53.18
CA ALA A 303 0.70 -11.16 -52.39
C ALA A 303 1.42 -10.05 -53.14
N LEU A 304 1.75 -10.28 -54.40
CA LEU A 304 2.36 -9.27 -55.28
C LEU A 304 1.40 -8.11 -55.53
N GLN A 305 0.12 -8.41 -55.81
CA GLN A 305 -0.93 -7.39 -56.00
C GLN A 305 -1.12 -6.55 -54.72
N LEU A 306 -1.16 -7.19 -53.54
CA LEU A 306 -1.26 -6.50 -52.24
C LEU A 306 -0.08 -5.59 -52.01
N SER A 307 1.15 -6.01 -52.27
CA SER A 307 2.35 -5.17 -52.17
C SER A 307 2.24 -3.91 -53.06
N ARG A 308 1.64 -4.02 -54.26
CA ARG A 308 1.41 -2.83 -55.12
C ARG A 308 0.33 -1.91 -54.55
N ILE A 309 -0.77 -2.44 -54.04
CA ILE A 309 -1.85 -1.65 -53.41
C ILE A 309 -1.37 -0.92 -52.18
N LEU A 310 -0.48 -1.53 -51.42
CA LEU A 310 0.13 -0.95 -50.25
C LEU A 310 1.37 -0.07 -50.54
N SER A 311 1.71 0.13 -51.81
CA SER A 311 2.71 1.12 -52.22
C SER A 311 2.12 2.53 -52.31
N GLY A 312 2.89 3.57 -51.94
CA GLY A 312 2.46 4.96 -52.06
C GLY A 312 1.41 5.37 -51.02
N ILE A 313 1.35 4.74 -49.85
CA ILE A 313 0.47 5.17 -48.76
C ILE A 313 1.02 6.49 -48.18
N PRO A 314 0.18 7.53 -48.03
CA PRO A 314 0.62 8.79 -47.43
C PRO A 314 1.01 8.62 -45.96
N GLY A 315 2.18 9.11 -45.61
CA GLY A 315 2.69 9.09 -44.24
C GLY A 315 3.32 10.45 -43.88
N GLY A 316 2.52 11.47 -43.56
CA GLY A 316 3.01 12.76 -43.07
C GLY A 316 3.86 13.57 -44.04
N GLY A 317 3.94 13.21 -45.31
CA GLY A 317 4.82 13.84 -46.32
C GLY A 317 5.76 12.85 -47.01
N LEU A 318 5.84 11.64 -46.51
CA LEU A 318 6.51 10.50 -47.15
C LEU A 318 5.47 9.51 -47.68
N THR A 319 5.93 8.58 -48.53
CA THR A 319 5.11 7.44 -48.98
C THR A 319 5.65 6.16 -48.38
N VAL A 320 4.73 5.35 -47.86
CA VAL A 320 5.04 4.03 -47.29
C VAL A 320 4.72 2.94 -48.29
N SER A 321 5.40 1.83 -48.14
CA SER A 321 5.11 0.59 -48.85
C SER A 321 5.17 -0.59 -47.88
N ALA A 322 4.67 -1.74 -48.29
CA ALA A 322 4.76 -2.94 -47.49
C ALA A 322 5.58 -4.03 -48.21
N SER A 323 6.38 -4.77 -47.44
CA SER A 323 6.93 -6.05 -47.82
C SER A 323 5.92 -7.13 -47.49
N VAL A 324 5.63 -8.03 -48.44
CA VAL A 324 4.60 -9.08 -48.31
C VAL A 324 5.26 -10.44 -48.52
N GLY A 325 5.08 -11.33 -47.57
CA GLY A 325 5.38 -12.74 -47.69
C GLY A 325 4.10 -13.56 -47.59
N TRP A 326 4.13 -14.80 -48.03
CA TRP A 326 2.97 -15.68 -48.05
C TRP A 326 3.36 -17.15 -47.83
N ALA A 327 2.44 -17.94 -47.31
CA ALA A 327 2.59 -19.39 -47.19
C ALA A 327 1.25 -20.12 -47.38
N PRO A 328 1.23 -21.28 -48.05
CA PRO A 328 0.09 -22.17 -48.02
C PRO A 328 -0.01 -22.83 -46.63
N ALA A 329 -1.23 -23.12 -46.19
CA ALA A 329 -1.49 -23.91 -45.00
C ALA A 329 -2.02 -25.29 -45.36
N HIS A 330 -1.58 -26.31 -44.64
CA HIS A 330 -1.91 -27.70 -44.87
C HIS A 330 -2.61 -28.34 -43.68
N VAL A 331 -3.35 -29.42 -43.96
CA VAL A 331 -4.08 -30.18 -42.93
C VAL A 331 -3.09 -30.64 -41.82
N GLY A 332 -3.45 -30.37 -40.56
CA GLY A 332 -2.67 -30.76 -39.38
C GLY A 332 -1.46 -29.88 -39.07
N GLN A 333 -1.25 -28.82 -39.84
CA GLN A 333 -0.19 -27.85 -39.58
C GLN A 333 -0.57 -26.89 -38.43
N ALA A 334 0.35 -26.50 -37.57
CA ALA A 334 0.07 -25.50 -36.55
C ALA A 334 0.03 -24.09 -37.16
N ALA A 335 -0.81 -23.22 -36.65
CA ALA A 335 -0.92 -21.82 -37.08
C ALA A 335 0.42 -21.07 -36.98
N ASP A 336 1.17 -21.30 -35.92
CA ASP A 336 2.51 -20.71 -35.73
C ASP A 336 3.49 -21.08 -36.86
N ASP A 337 3.47 -22.32 -37.34
CA ASP A 337 4.34 -22.78 -38.43
C ASP A 337 4.01 -22.09 -39.75
N VAL A 338 2.71 -21.92 -40.04
CA VAL A 338 2.24 -21.23 -41.28
C VAL A 338 2.64 -19.76 -41.24
N ILE A 339 2.43 -19.09 -40.11
CA ILE A 339 2.82 -17.70 -39.90
C ILE A 339 4.33 -17.56 -40.05
N ALA A 340 5.14 -18.44 -39.42
CA ALA A 340 6.59 -18.41 -39.54
C ALA A 340 7.11 -18.59 -40.97
N LEU A 341 6.48 -19.43 -41.77
CA LEU A 341 6.81 -19.59 -43.18
C LEU A 341 6.50 -18.32 -44.00
N ALA A 342 5.34 -17.70 -43.75
CA ALA A 342 4.95 -16.46 -44.43
C ALA A 342 5.88 -15.29 -44.02
N ASP A 343 6.26 -15.22 -42.74
CA ASP A 343 7.19 -14.24 -42.19
C ASP A 343 8.59 -14.38 -42.83
N ALA A 344 9.11 -15.60 -42.94
CA ALA A 344 10.40 -15.85 -43.57
C ALA A 344 10.46 -15.35 -45.03
N LYS A 345 9.33 -15.57 -45.82
CA LYS A 345 9.24 -15.03 -47.18
C LYS A 345 9.11 -13.49 -47.19
N MET A 346 8.35 -12.92 -46.27
CA MET A 346 8.24 -11.46 -46.09
C MET A 346 9.60 -10.82 -45.80
N TYR A 347 10.36 -11.42 -44.91
CA TYR A 347 11.72 -10.95 -44.57
C TYR A 347 12.67 -11.03 -45.77
N SER A 348 12.60 -12.07 -46.58
CA SER A 348 13.36 -12.19 -47.83
C SER A 348 13.00 -11.07 -48.81
N ALA A 349 11.68 -10.80 -49.02
CA ALA A 349 11.23 -9.70 -49.86
C ALA A 349 11.71 -8.32 -49.35
N LYS A 350 11.71 -8.14 -48.03
CA LYS A 350 12.24 -6.93 -47.40
C LYS A 350 13.72 -6.71 -47.64
N ARG A 351 14.53 -7.78 -47.57
CA ARG A 351 15.97 -7.74 -47.87
C ARG A 351 16.29 -7.40 -49.31
N GLU A 352 15.65 -8.09 -50.27
CA GLU A 352 15.81 -7.83 -51.69
C GLU A 352 15.50 -6.37 -52.07
N ARG A 353 14.47 -5.82 -51.47
CA ARG A 353 14.11 -4.43 -51.67
C ARG A 353 15.21 -3.50 -51.11
N TYR A 354 15.73 -3.76 -49.92
CA TYR A 354 16.74 -2.92 -49.27
C TYR A 354 18.04 -2.93 -50.09
N GLU A 355 18.42 -4.09 -50.62
CA GLU A 355 19.58 -4.23 -51.51
C GLU A 355 19.37 -3.46 -52.83
N ALA A 356 18.18 -3.53 -53.43
CA ALA A 356 17.87 -2.80 -54.66
C ALA A 356 17.87 -1.27 -54.48
N THR A 357 17.38 -0.79 -53.32
CA THR A 357 17.36 0.65 -53.00
C THR A 357 18.77 1.15 -52.74
N SER A 358 19.55 0.43 -51.95
CA SER A 358 20.95 0.74 -51.62
C SER A 358 21.87 0.76 -52.89
N TYR A 359 21.55 -0.09 -53.88
CA TYR A 359 22.29 -0.10 -55.17
C TYR A 359 21.95 1.14 -56.01
N ARG A 360 20.69 1.59 -56.06
CA ARG A 360 20.29 2.81 -56.79
C ARG A 360 20.88 4.08 -56.20
N ASP A 361 20.98 4.16 -54.88
CA ASP A 361 21.52 5.33 -54.19
C ASP A 361 23.05 5.47 -54.38
N ARG A 362 23.76 4.34 -54.62
CA ARG A 362 25.21 4.36 -54.96
C ARG A 362 25.50 4.75 -56.39
N GLN A 363 24.49 4.75 -57.29
CA GLN A 363 24.65 5.13 -58.70
C GLN A 363 24.21 6.59 -58.98
N ARG A 364 23.69 7.31 -57.99
CA ARG A 364 23.38 8.72 -58.01
C ARG A 364 24.46 9.57 -57.33
#